data_7fe4bd658022b1e6de77508cbb53542b
#
_entry.id   7fe4bd658022b1e6de77508cbb53542b
#
_cell.length_a   1.000
_cell.length_b   1.000
_cell.length_c   1.000
_cell.angle_alpha   90.00
_cell.angle_beta   90.00
_cell.angle_gamma   90.00
#
_symmetry.space_group_name_H-M   'P 1'
#
loop_
_entity.id
_entity.type
_entity.pdbx_description
1 polymer ?
#
loop_
_entity_poly.entity_id
_entity_poly.type
_entity_poly.pdbx_seq_one_letter_code
_entity_poly.pdbx_strand_id
1 'polypeptide(L)'
;AWTELGSYPAFAVGKLLGTDPRRVRFVTCRNSHTGVDVFTRAEFLYSNAVATATAAIGAKQEGDLCITGTEGYIYVPAPWWKTEMFEVRFEDSRLNRKYFANFEGDGLRYELGVFLRLIHGCHHGNRLLTREDSMFMADVASRFRRGECVDEIS
;
A
#
# COMPACT_ATOMS: atom_id res chain seq x y z
N ALA A 1 10.10 -6.00 -9.02
CA ALA A 1 8.73 -5.55 -8.71
C ALA A 1 8.63 -5.07 -7.25
N TRP A 2 8.74 -6.00 -6.27
CA TRP A 2 8.59 -5.62 -4.86
C TRP A 2 9.69 -4.68 -4.36
N THR A 3 10.92 -4.95 -4.74
CA THR A 3 12.07 -4.10 -4.38
C THR A 3 11.91 -2.65 -4.87
N GLU A 4 11.24 -2.44 -6.00
CA GLU A 4 11.01 -1.14 -6.61
C GLU A 4 9.70 -0.50 -6.14
N LEU A 5 8.60 -1.24 -6.21
CA LEU A 5 7.24 -0.73 -6.06
C LEU A 5 6.56 -1.13 -4.74
N GLY A 6 7.12 -2.09 -4.00
CA GLY A 6 6.48 -2.69 -2.82
C GLY A 6 6.28 -1.72 -1.66
N SER A 7 7.04 -0.62 -1.60
CA SER A 7 6.88 0.42 -0.57
C SER A 7 5.50 1.08 -0.61
N TYR A 8 4.92 1.29 -1.79
CA TYR A 8 3.60 1.89 -1.95
C TYR A 8 2.49 1.06 -1.28
N PRO A 9 2.27 -0.21 -1.65
CA PRO A 9 1.25 -1.00 -1.01
C PRO A 9 1.59 -1.37 0.45
N ALA A 10 2.86 -1.55 0.82
CA ALA A 10 3.23 -1.76 2.22
C ALA A 10 2.86 -0.55 3.09
N PHE A 11 3.09 0.67 2.59
CA PHE A 11 2.66 1.89 3.27
C PHE A 11 1.15 1.93 3.48
N ALA A 12 0.36 1.62 2.45
CA ALA A 12 -1.10 1.58 2.56
C ALA A 12 -1.56 0.56 3.61
N VAL A 13 -0.99 -0.64 3.61
CA VAL A 13 -1.27 -1.68 4.61
C VAL A 13 -0.92 -1.19 6.02
N GLY A 14 0.27 -0.63 6.21
CA GLY A 14 0.72 -0.10 7.51
C GLY A 14 -0.18 1.03 8.03
N LYS A 15 -0.65 1.92 7.14
CA LYS A 15 -1.57 3.01 7.50
C LYS A 15 -2.96 2.53 7.87
N LEU A 16 -3.46 1.49 7.23
CA LEU A 16 -4.82 0.99 7.42
C LEU A 16 -4.93 -0.02 8.58
N LEU A 17 -3.94 -0.89 8.73
CA LEU A 17 -4.00 -2.01 9.68
C LEU A 17 -2.95 -1.96 10.78
N GLY A 18 -2.04 -0.98 10.73
CA GLY A 18 -0.93 -0.85 11.67
C GLY A 18 0.37 -1.48 11.18
N THR A 19 1.46 -1.17 11.88
CA THR A 19 2.83 -1.53 11.49
C THR A 19 3.34 -2.82 12.16
N ASP A 20 2.47 -3.59 12.82
CA ASP A 20 2.84 -4.81 13.55
C ASP A 20 2.04 -6.05 13.09
N PRO A 21 2.22 -6.52 11.83
CA PRO A 21 1.64 -7.78 11.39
C PRO A 21 2.31 -8.95 12.11
N ARG A 22 1.54 -9.95 12.53
CA ARG A 22 2.08 -11.21 13.13
C ARG A 22 2.99 -11.94 12.18
N ARG A 23 2.74 -11.85 10.87
CA ARG A 23 3.50 -12.51 9.83
C ARG A 23 3.38 -11.75 8.51
N VAL A 24 4.48 -11.72 7.76
CA VAL A 24 4.50 -11.32 6.35
C VAL A 24 5.03 -12.50 5.55
N ARG A 25 4.36 -12.83 4.44
CA ARG A 25 4.74 -13.89 3.51
C ARG A 25 4.74 -13.33 2.09
N PHE A 26 5.63 -13.83 1.25
CA PHE A 26 5.74 -13.41 -0.13
C PHE A 26 5.64 -14.61 -1.07
N VAL A 27 4.98 -14.40 -2.20
CA VAL A 27 5.04 -15.28 -3.36
C VAL A 27 5.58 -14.45 -4.52
N THR A 28 6.67 -14.88 -5.12
CA THR A 28 7.36 -14.10 -6.15
C THR A 28 7.66 -14.93 -7.40
N CYS A 29 7.60 -14.28 -8.56
CA CYS A 29 8.10 -14.79 -9.81
C CYS A 29 9.31 -13.94 -10.23
N ARG A 30 10.42 -14.60 -10.58
CA ARG A 30 11.64 -13.93 -11.02
C ARG A 30 11.88 -14.17 -12.50
N ASN A 31 12.47 -13.18 -13.14
CA ASN A 31 12.99 -13.35 -14.50
C ASN A 31 14.19 -14.31 -14.46
N SER A 32 14.13 -15.40 -15.22
CA SER A 32 15.16 -16.47 -15.22
C SER A 32 16.55 -16.01 -15.66
N HIS A 33 16.64 -14.93 -16.45
CA HIS A 33 17.92 -14.41 -16.95
C HIS A 33 18.55 -13.37 -16.04
N THR A 34 17.74 -12.54 -15.40
CA THR A 34 18.23 -11.41 -14.60
C THR A 34 18.12 -11.62 -13.08
N GLY A 35 17.34 -12.60 -12.63
CA GLY A 35 17.03 -12.83 -11.22
C GLY A 35 16.11 -11.74 -10.60
N VAL A 36 15.70 -10.75 -11.38
CA VAL A 36 14.84 -9.65 -10.89
C VAL A 36 13.42 -10.18 -10.68
N ASP A 37 12.81 -9.81 -9.55
CA ASP A 37 11.42 -10.10 -9.27
C ASP A 37 10.50 -9.30 -10.21
N VAL A 38 9.75 -10.00 -11.05
CA VAL A 38 8.86 -9.39 -12.05
C VAL A 38 7.41 -9.32 -11.59
N PHE A 39 7.06 -10.15 -10.61
CA PHE A 39 5.78 -10.17 -9.94
C PHE A 39 5.99 -10.61 -8.51
N THR A 40 5.40 -9.91 -7.54
CA THR A 40 5.41 -10.34 -6.14
C THR A 40 4.08 -10.00 -5.48
N ARG A 41 3.52 -10.99 -4.80
CA ARG A 41 2.37 -10.84 -3.90
C ARG A 41 2.86 -10.99 -2.47
N ALA A 42 2.56 -10.02 -1.62
CA ALA A 42 2.79 -10.06 -0.18
C ALA A 42 1.47 -10.24 0.57
N GLU A 43 1.49 -11.09 1.59
CA GLU A 43 0.37 -11.34 2.50
C GLU A 43 0.78 -10.88 3.91
N PHE A 44 -0.02 -10.00 4.50
CA PHE A 44 0.18 -9.45 5.84
C PHE A 44 -0.91 -10.01 6.76
N LEU A 45 -0.51 -10.80 7.75
CA LEU A 45 -1.43 -11.43 8.69
C LEU A 45 -1.40 -10.68 10.02
N TYR A 46 -2.55 -10.14 10.40
CA TYR A 46 -2.78 -9.52 11.71
C TYR A 46 -3.61 -10.42 12.62
N SER A 47 -3.89 -9.99 13.84
CA SER A 47 -4.73 -10.76 14.78
C SER A 47 -6.19 -10.87 14.35
N ASN A 48 -6.68 -9.85 13.64
CA ASN A 48 -8.09 -9.68 13.28
C ASN A 48 -8.29 -9.25 11.82
N ALA A 49 -7.22 -9.21 11.03
CA ALA A 49 -7.28 -8.79 9.65
C ALA A 49 -6.21 -9.49 8.81
N VAL A 50 -6.42 -9.50 7.52
CA VAL A 50 -5.43 -9.90 6.52
C VAL A 50 -5.40 -8.87 5.40
N ALA A 51 -4.20 -8.55 4.91
CA ALA A 51 -4.05 -7.77 3.70
C ALA A 51 -3.23 -8.54 2.67
N THR A 52 -3.56 -8.29 1.41
CA THR A 52 -2.80 -8.79 0.26
C THR A 52 -2.37 -7.59 -0.57
N ALA A 53 -1.10 -7.52 -0.86
CA ALA A 53 -0.52 -6.46 -1.67
C ALA A 53 0.27 -7.07 -2.84
N THR A 54 0.12 -6.51 -4.03
CA THR A 54 0.79 -7.02 -5.23
C THR A 54 1.57 -5.90 -5.91
N ALA A 55 2.79 -6.21 -6.33
CA ALA A 55 3.61 -5.36 -7.18
C ALA A 55 4.07 -6.15 -8.40
N ALA A 56 3.96 -5.57 -9.59
CA ALA A 56 4.35 -6.21 -10.83
C ALA A 56 4.98 -5.21 -11.81
N ILE A 57 6.04 -5.64 -12.47
CA ILE A 57 6.64 -4.97 -13.63
C ILE A 57 6.57 -5.84 -14.88
N GLY A 58 6.38 -7.15 -14.69
CA GLY A 58 6.21 -8.15 -15.75
C GLY A 58 4.77 -8.50 -16.08
N ALA A 59 3.79 -7.95 -15.37
CA ALA A 59 2.37 -8.18 -15.60
C ALA A 59 1.56 -6.90 -15.45
N LYS A 60 0.54 -6.74 -16.28
CA LYS A 60 -0.41 -5.63 -16.18
C LYS A 60 -1.42 -5.92 -15.08
N GLN A 61 -1.59 -4.97 -14.16
CA GLN A 61 -2.58 -5.01 -13.09
C GLN A 61 -3.43 -3.75 -13.08
N GLU A 62 -4.62 -3.81 -12.51
CA GLU A 62 -5.54 -2.67 -12.43
C GLU A 62 -4.98 -1.55 -11.55
N GLY A 63 -4.40 -1.88 -10.40
CA GLY A 63 -3.86 -0.88 -9.47
C GLY A 63 -4.94 -0.16 -8.68
N ASP A 64 -5.98 -0.88 -8.30
CA ASP A 64 -7.03 -0.45 -7.39
C ASP A 64 -6.70 -0.82 -5.93
N LEU A 65 -7.49 -0.30 -4.98
CA LEU A 65 -7.44 -0.66 -3.58
C LEU A 65 -8.85 -0.96 -3.07
N CYS A 66 -9.01 -2.12 -2.45
CA CYS A 66 -10.26 -2.53 -1.81
C CYS A 66 -10.04 -2.81 -0.33
N ILE A 67 -10.86 -2.20 0.56
CA ILE A 67 -10.83 -2.41 2.00
C ILE A 67 -12.15 -3.00 2.42
N THR A 68 -12.15 -4.30 2.74
CA THR A 68 -13.36 -5.05 3.08
C THR A 68 -13.61 -5.04 4.59
N GLY A 69 -14.83 -4.73 4.99
CA GLY A 69 -15.33 -4.78 6.36
C GLY A 69 -16.57 -5.69 6.49
N THR A 70 -17.10 -5.79 7.69
CA THR A 70 -18.26 -6.64 8.00
C THR A 70 -19.60 -6.09 7.50
N GLU A 71 -19.71 -4.78 7.31
CA GLU A 71 -20.95 -4.10 6.90
C GLU A 71 -20.87 -3.52 5.48
N GLY A 72 -19.70 -3.58 4.87
CA GLY A 72 -19.47 -3.04 3.53
C GLY A 72 -17.99 -2.98 3.19
N TYR A 73 -17.67 -2.32 2.11
CA TYR A 73 -16.29 -2.16 1.69
C TYR A 73 -16.04 -0.77 1.08
N ILE A 74 -14.77 -0.37 1.13
CA ILE A 74 -14.29 0.85 0.46
C ILE A 74 -13.58 0.42 -0.81
N TYR A 75 -13.96 1.01 -1.92
CA TYR A 75 -13.33 0.83 -3.21
C TYR A 75 -12.66 2.11 -3.68
N VAL A 76 -11.38 2.04 -3.95
CA VAL A 76 -10.55 3.12 -4.48
C VAL A 76 -10.12 2.73 -5.88
N PRO A 77 -10.63 3.40 -6.93
CA PRO A 77 -10.30 3.03 -8.31
C PRO A 77 -8.85 3.31 -8.67
N ALA A 78 -8.42 2.66 -9.72
CA ALA A 78 -7.08 2.83 -10.28
C ALA A 78 -6.87 4.24 -10.88
N PRO A 79 -5.66 4.80 -10.70
CA PRO A 79 -4.58 4.33 -9.84
C PRO A 79 -4.80 4.78 -8.39
N TRP A 80 -4.90 3.82 -7.46
CA TRP A 80 -5.26 4.10 -6.07
C TRP A 80 -4.35 5.14 -5.38
N TRP A 81 -3.09 5.23 -5.78
CA TRP A 81 -2.10 6.18 -5.23
C TRP A 81 -2.25 7.62 -5.76
N LYS A 82 -3.12 7.82 -6.75
CA LYS A 82 -3.43 9.13 -7.36
C LYS A 82 -4.94 9.27 -7.59
N THR A 83 -5.75 8.72 -6.71
CA THR A 83 -7.19 8.77 -6.87
C THR A 83 -7.76 10.13 -6.43
N GLU A 84 -8.79 10.57 -7.12
CA GLU A 84 -9.58 11.76 -6.77
C GLU A 84 -10.93 11.40 -6.16
N MET A 85 -11.25 10.11 -6.08
CA MET A 85 -12.49 9.63 -5.47
C MET A 85 -12.34 8.25 -4.85
N PHE A 86 -13.21 7.94 -3.90
CA PHE A 86 -13.45 6.59 -3.42
C PHE A 86 -14.92 6.37 -3.11
N GLU A 87 -15.34 5.12 -3.08
CA GLU A 87 -16.71 4.73 -2.78
C GLU A 87 -16.76 3.89 -1.52
N VAL A 88 -17.72 4.17 -0.65
CA VAL A 88 -18.13 3.27 0.43
C VAL A 88 -19.39 2.55 -0.04
N ARG A 89 -19.32 1.23 -0.12
CA ARG A 89 -20.39 0.38 -0.63
C ARG A 89 -20.88 -0.56 0.46
N PHE A 90 -22.19 -0.58 0.63
CA PHE A 90 -22.91 -1.39 1.60
C PHE A 90 -23.73 -2.48 0.90
N GLU A 91 -24.22 -3.46 1.66
CA GLU A 91 -25.17 -4.47 1.17
C GLU A 91 -26.42 -3.79 0.58
N ASP A 92 -27.00 -2.83 1.31
CA ASP A 92 -28.04 -1.97 0.75
C ASP A 92 -27.40 -0.87 -0.12
N SER A 93 -27.48 -1.01 -1.42
CA SER A 93 -26.89 -0.07 -2.38
C SER A 93 -27.40 1.36 -2.26
N ARG A 94 -28.57 1.60 -1.62
CA ARG A 94 -29.10 2.92 -1.35
C ARG A 94 -28.27 3.71 -0.32
N LEU A 95 -27.47 3.00 0.47
CA LEU A 95 -26.56 3.60 1.46
C LEU A 95 -25.17 3.92 0.89
N ASN A 96 -24.90 3.54 -0.35
CA ASN A 96 -23.62 3.78 -0.99
C ASN A 96 -23.30 5.27 -1.06
N ARG A 97 -22.03 5.59 -0.80
CA ARG A 97 -21.55 6.98 -0.80
C ARG A 97 -20.29 7.10 -1.63
N LYS A 98 -20.21 8.21 -2.37
CA LYS A 98 -19.00 8.61 -3.11
C LYS A 98 -18.38 9.83 -2.45
N TYR A 99 -17.06 9.79 -2.33
CA TYR A 99 -16.27 10.87 -1.78
C TYR A 99 -15.29 11.34 -2.84
N PHE A 100 -15.18 12.65 -3.01
CA PHE A 100 -14.29 13.28 -3.97
C PHE A 100 -13.26 14.11 -3.23
N ALA A 101 -12.01 14.00 -3.63
CA ALA A 101 -10.88 14.72 -3.05
C ALA A 101 -9.92 15.11 -4.19
N ASN A 102 -10.28 16.16 -4.89
CA ASN A 102 -9.45 16.66 -5.98
C ASN A 102 -8.14 17.22 -5.40
N PHE A 103 -7.05 16.89 -6.05
CA PHE A 103 -5.78 17.54 -5.78
C PHE A 103 -5.28 18.28 -7.02
N GLU A 104 -4.62 19.40 -6.79
CA GLU A 104 -4.12 20.26 -7.84
C GLU A 104 -2.68 19.91 -8.21
N GLY A 105 -2.43 19.62 -9.47
CA GLY A 105 -1.09 19.33 -9.99
C GLY A 105 -0.57 17.95 -9.53
N ASP A 106 0.72 17.87 -9.24
CA ASP A 106 1.40 16.62 -8.87
C ASP A 106 1.59 16.45 -7.35
N GLY A 107 1.70 15.20 -6.90
CA GLY A 107 1.92 14.84 -5.50
C GLY A 107 3.14 15.50 -4.86
N LEU A 108 4.22 15.73 -5.64
CA LEU A 108 5.45 16.39 -5.19
C LEU A 108 5.19 17.78 -4.60
N ARG A 109 4.23 18.54 -5.12
CA ARG A 109 3.82 19.84 -4.57
C ARG A 109 3.37 19.73 -3.12
N TYR A 110 2.57 18.72 -2.81
CA TYR A 110 2.07 18.50 -1.45
C TYR A 110 3.17 17.98 -0.53
N GLU A 111 4.03 17.11 -1.04
CA GLU A 111 5.19 16.60 -0.33
C GLU A 111 6.13 17.73 0.10
N LEU A 112 6.51 18.60 -0.83
CA LEU A 112 7.34 19.77 -0.53
C LEU A 112 6.67 20.72 0.47
N GLY A 113 5.35 20.95 0.34
CA GLY A 113 4.60 21.77 1.29
C GLY A 113 4.57 21.18 2.69
N VAL A 114 4.48 19.85 2.82
CA VAL A 114 4.58 19.14 4.10
C VAL A 114 5.99 19.25 4.66
N PHE A 115 7.02 19.00 3.85
CA PHE A 115 8.41 19.07 4.25
C PHE A 115 8.81 20.46 4.77
N LEU A 116 8.42 21.51 4.07
CA LEU A 116 8.66 22.89 4.51
C LEU A 116 8.01 23.19 5.86
N ARG A 117 6.75 22.76 6.06
CA ARG A 117 6.08 22.93 7.36
C ARG A 117 6.80 22.20 8.50
N LEU A 118 7.32 21.01 8.25
CA LEU A 118 8.09 20.26 9.24
C LEU A 118 9.39 20.98 9.61
N ILE A 119 10.12 21.54 8.64
CA ILE A 119 11.34 22.34 8.89
C ILE A 119 11.01 23.56 9.75
N HIS A 120 9.88 24.22 9.53
CA HIS A 120 9.44 25.37 10.30
C HIS A 120 8.78 25.02 11.65
N GLY A 121 8.88 23.77 12.11
CA GLY A 121 8.34 23.32 13.39
C GLY A 121 6.83 23.22 13.47
N CYS A 122 6.14 23.27 12.35
CA CYS A 122 4.70 23.07 12.28
C CYS A 122 4.35 21.58 12.30
N HIS A 123 4.29 20.98 13.48
CA HIS A 123 3.92 19.58 13.67
C HIS A 123 2.39 19.44 13.66
N HIS A 124 1.78 19.29 12.50
CA HIS A 124 0.36 19.01 12.40
C HIS A 124 0.11 17.54 12.11
N GLY A 125 -0.29 16.82 13.17
CA GLY A 125 -1.22 15.69 13.15
C GLY A 125 -0.80 14.39 12.46
N ASN A 126 -1.41 13.35 12.90
CA ASN A 126 -1.33 11.91 12.61
C ASN A 126 -1.48 11.46 11.13
N ARG A 127 -1.44 12.35 10.17
CA ARG A 127 -1.65 12.02 8.74
C ARG A 127 -0.36 11.95 7.92
N LEU A 128 0.76 12.37 8.48
CA LEU A 128 2.04 12.34 7.81
C LEU A 128 2.70 10.97 7.92
N LEU A 129 3.65 10.71 7.03
CA LEU A 129 4.54 9.57 7.15
C LEU A 129 5.31 9.67 8.46
N THR A 130 5.13 8.69 9.35
CA THR A 130 5.82 8.62 10.62
C THR A 130 7.14 7.83 10.50
N ARG A 131 7.97 7.89 11.55
CA ARG A 131 9.17 7.05 11.63
C ARG A 131 8.80 5.58 11.65
N GLU A 132 7.73 5.21 12.36
CA GLU A 132 7.20 3.84 12.44
C GLU A 132 6.79 3.34 11.06
N ASP A 133 6.10 4.15 10.27
CA ASP A 133 5.73 3.81 8.89
C ASP A 133 6.97 3.54 8.03
N SER A 134 7.99 4.41 8.15
CA SER A 134 9.25 4.28 7.39
C SER A 134 10.01 3.02 7.81
N MET A 135 10.09 2.75 9.11
CA MET A 135 10.72 1.54 9.64
C MET A 135 9.99 0.27 9.20
N PHE A 136 8.66 0.29 9.21
CA PHE A 136 7.84 -0.81 8.74
C PHE A 136 8.10 -1.12 7.26
N MET A 137 8.05 -0.12 6.39
CA MET A 137 8.33 -0.31 4.95
C MET A 137 9.75 -0.86 4.73
N ALA A 138 10.74 -0.33 5.46
CA ALA A 138 12.12 -0.79 5.37
C ALA A 138 12.28 -2.24 5.87
N ASP A 139 11.61 -2.64 6.96
CA ASP A 139 11.61 -4.00 7.47
C ASP A 139 10.99 -4.98 6.48
N VAL A 140 9.81 -4.67 5.96
CA VAL A 140 9.13 -5.50 4.95
C VAL A 140 10.01 -5.70 3.70
N ALA A 141 10.61 -4.62 3.19
CA ALA A 141 11.53 -4.69 2.06
C ALA A 141 12.80 -5.50 2.38
N SER A 142 13.30 -5.39 3.60
CA SER A 142 14.48 -6.13 4.07
C SER A 142 14.20 -7.63 4.20
N ARG A 143 13.05 -8.02 4.76
CA ARG A 143 12.60 -9.44 4.84
C ARG A 143 12.52 -10.05 3.46
N PHE A 144 11.90 -9.37 2.51
CA PHE A 144 11.84 -9.85 1.12
C PHE A 144 13.23 -10.07 0.52
N ARG A 145 14.16 -9.10 0.68
CA ARG A 145 15.53 -9.22 0.16
C ARG A 145 16.34 -10.34 0.80
N ARG A 146 16.09 -10.65 2.08
CA ARG A 146 16.73 -11.77 2.78
C ARG A 146 16.09 -13.13 2.47
N GLY A 147 15.01 -13.17 1.69
CA GLY A 147 14.29 -14.41 1.38
C GLY A 147 13.46 -14.94 2.54
N GLU A 148 13.10 -14.10 3.53
CA GLU A 148 12.30 -14.52 4.67
C GLU A 148 10.85 -14.76 4.27
N CYS A 149 10.36 -15.99 4.43
CA CYS A 149 9.01 -16.40 4.03
C CYS A 149 8.70 -16.06 2.56
N VAL A 150 9.64 -16.26 1.66
CA VAL A 150 9.50 -16.06 0.22
C VAL A 150 9.38 -17.40 -0.48
N ASP A 151 8.24 -17.62 -1.15
CA ASP A 151 8.03 -18.76 -2.04
C ASP A 151 8.24 -18.27 -3.49
N GLU A 152 9.15 -18.92 -4.21
CA GLU A 152 9.40 -18.62 -5.61
C GLU A 152 8.58 -19.54 -6.51
N ILE A 153 7.94 -18.96 -7.51
CA ILE A 153 7.24 -19.67 -8.58
C ILE A 153 7.97 -19.43 -9.91
N SER A 154 8.09 -20.46 -10.71
CA SER A 154 8.72 -20.44 -12.04
C SER A 154 7.67 -20.34 -13.15
#